data_656c40b4ecbf78887348dec117516ea0
#
_entry.id   656c40b4ecbf78887348dec117516ea0
#
_cell.length_a   1.000
_cell.length_b   1.000
_cell.length_c   1.000
_cell.angle_alpha   90.00
_cell.angle_beta   90.00
_cell.angle_gamma   90.00
#
_symmetry.space_group_name_H-M   'P 1'
#
loop_
_entity.id
_entity.type
_entity.pdbx_description
1 polymer ?
#
loop_
_entity_poly.entity_id
_entity_poly.type
_entity_poly.pdbx_seq_one_letter_code
_entity_poly.pdbx_strand_id
1 'polypeptide(L)'
;MFIQWGRRFFALFWLLISVILFSSYAYAEQGDKEAGKKIYEVRCLWCHGATGEGNGFAAQFTNVRPRDFTMGVFKFKRSLPGQIAADEDLFRTISNGLPGTPMPSWKLVLSDKEIWNVIEYIKSFTDIFESDKASGMVDYKGEIPYSADSVNKGREAFKKAKCYECHGENGRGNGMKKLRDDWDNREWPRNLAKPWTFRGGNDVKDIFTRVTVGIPGTQMPSFASANGLTEKERWDVANYVRSLVDETKRPVSPQTVLRAKYIKATLPNDVNAAEWNETPSAAFKLFPQLIENDKLRGFRPTNDSVTARVLFNEKEIAFLIEWDDRTKSVPGDPIVEKLSEGEVFEDAIAIQLRVGPPTAVQQPYPGHGDKTLGVEMWYWGTGNTSGGQTIKMIDANGLGTEKRRDAGRINIKGTGEYKAGIWKVILRRSLTTSNTHDDFQFERDVLIPVTFANWDGSNGEKASQHTLTNMHWLQLEP
;
A
#
# COMPACT_ATOMS: atom_id res chain seq x y z
N MET A 1 76.80 -9.06 13.18
CA MET A 1 76.10 -7.95 13.84
C MET A 1 75.28 -7.09 12.88
N PHE A 2 75.31 -7.31 11.59
CA PHE A 2 74.55 -6.48 10.57
C PHE A 2 73.20 -7.10 10.14
N ILE A 3 72.89 -8.33 10.49
CA ILE A 3 71.66 -9.01 10.03
C ILE A 3 70.44 -8.75 10.97
N GLN A 4 70.64 -8.34 12.18
CA GLN A 4 69.56 -8.07 13.14
C GLN A 4 68.91 -6.65 13.00
N TRP A 5 69.62 -5.71 12.39
CA TRP A 5 69.11 -4.34 12.20
C TRP A 5 68.13 -4.25 11.03
N GLY A 6 68.35 -5.02 9.98
CA GLY A 6 67.43 -5.01 8.81
C GLY A 6 66.04 -5.54 9.11
N ARG A 7 65.93 -6.55 9.99
CA ARG A 7 64.62 -7.12 10.36
C ARG A 7 63.74 -6.20 11.24
N ARG A 8 64.35 -5.37 12.06
CA ARG A 8 63.63 -4.41 12.92
C ARG A 8 63.11 -3.21 12.11
N PHE A 9 63.87 -2.75 11.11
CA PHE A 9 63.44 -1.66 10.22
C PHE A 9 62.33 -2.11 9.29
N PHE A 10 62.35 -3.33 8.77
CA PHE A 10 61.27 -3.90 7.94
C PHE A 10 60.01 -4.12 8.74
N ALA A 11 60.04 -4.60 9.95
CA ALA A 11 58.88 -4.81 10.80
C ALA A 11 58.20 -3.45 11.20
N LEU A 12 58.99 -2.42 11.51
CA LEU A 12 58.47 -1.09 11.80
C LEU A 12 57.87 -0.40 10.57
N PHE A 13 58.45 -0.64 9.38
CA PHE A 13 57.94 -0.07 8.13
C PHE A 13 56.60 -0.70 7.75
N TRP A 14 56.42 -2.02 7.92
CA TRP A 14 55.13 -2.72 7.70
C TRP A 14 54.10 -2.38 8.77
N LEU A 15 54.46 -2.12 10.00
CA LEU A 15 53.55 -1.69 11.05
C LEU A 15 53.07 -0.24 10.79
N LEU A 16 53.92 0.66 10.32
CA LEU A 16 53.53 2.02 9.91
C LEU A 16 52.64 2.02 8.69
N ILE A 17 52.89 1.18 7.68
CA ILE A 17 52.04 1.04 6.50
C ILE A 17 50.65 0.46 6.88
N SER A 18 50.61 -0.54 7.76
CA SER A 18 49.32 -1.09 8.23
C SER A 18 48.53 -0.09 9.07
N VAL A 19 49.14 0.74 9.88
CA VAL A 19 48.46 1.81 10.62
C VAL A 19 47.94 2.90 9.69
N ILE A 20 48.67 3.25 8.62
CA ILE A 20 48.22 4.24 7.62
C ILE A 20 47.07 3.66 6.77
N LEU A 21 47.10 2.38 6.46
CA LEU A 21 46.02 1.70 5.71
C LEU A 21 44.73 1.48 6.54
N PHE A 22 44.88 1.30 7.87
CA PHE A 22 43.71 1.21 8.77
C PHE A 22 43.11 2.56 9.14
N SER A 23 43.88 3.66 9.04
CA SER A 23 43.39 5.03 9.32
C SER A 23 42.50 5.58 8.19
N SER A 24 42.45 4.91 7.02
CA SER A 24 41.65 5.36 5.86
C SER A 24 40.20 4.86 5.89
N TYR A 25 39.80 4.04 6.85
CA TYR A 25 38.46 3.46 6.91
C TYR A 25 37.48 4.12 7.90
N ALA A 26 37.82 5.22 8.52
CA ALA A 26 36.99 5.86 9.54
C ALA A 26 36.69 7.34 9.29
N TYR A 27 36.73 7.81 8.04
CA TYR A 27 36.04 9.04 7.70
C TYR A 27 34.64 8.65 7.19
N ALA A 28 33.65 8.77 8.04
CA ALA A 28 32.29 8.95 7.56
C ALA A 28 32.36 10.09 6.53
N GLU A 29 32.04 9.81 5.29
CA GLU A 29 32.15 10.77 4.19
C GLU A 29 31.16 11.92 4.51
N GLN A 30 31.68 12.99 5.09
CA GLN A 30 30.88 14.17 5.45
C GLN A 30 30.39 14.76 4.12
N GLY A 31 29.08 14.88 3.96
CA GLY A 31 28.48 15.41 2.73
C GLY A 31 28.83 16.89 2.53
N ASP A 32 28.84 17.33 1.28
CA ASP A 32 29.00 18.72 0.88
C ASP A 32 27.61 19.36 0.71
N LYS A 33 27.28 20.34 1.55
CA LYS A 33 26.01 21.06 1.55
C LYS A 33 25.73 21.77 0.22
N GLU A 34 26.73 22.40 -0.40
CA GLU A 34 26.54 23.15 -1.64
C GLU A 34 26.33 22.19 -2.84
N ALA A 35 27.04 21.07 -2.86
CA ALA A 35 26.78 20.01 -3.83
C ALA A 35 25.38 19.40 -3.60
N GLY A 36 24.99 19.20 -2.34
CA GLY A 36 23.66 18.71 -1.95
C GLY A 36 22.53 19.64 -2.41
N LYS A 37 22.73 20.97 -2.27
CA LYS A 37 21.79 21.97 -2.75
C LYS A 37 21.49 21.82 -4.24
N LYS A 38 22.53 21.68 -5.07
CA LYS A 38 22.36 21.51 -6.51
C LYS A 38 21.55 20.28 -6.88
N ILE A 39 21.76 19.17 -6.16
CA ILE A 39 21.01 17.95 -6.37
C ILE A 39 19.55 18.13 -5.91
N TYR A 40 19.35 18.76 -4.73
CA TYR A 40 18.03 19.04 -4.19
C TYR A 40 17.18 19.89 -5.14
N GLU A 41 17.73 20.95 -5.70
CA GLU A 41 17.03 21.84 -6.62
C GLU A 41 16.54 21.13 -7.89
N VAL A 42 17.27 20.10 -8.36
CA VAL A 42 16.90 19.34 -9.55
C VAL A 42 15.97 18.17 -9.26
N ARG A 43 16.14 17.50 -8.10
CA ARG A 43 15.51 16.19 -7.82
C ARG A 43 14.44 16.23 -6.74
N CYS A 44 14.53 17.13 -5.77
CA CYS A 44 13.72 17.10 -4.55
C CYS A 44 12.74 18.27 -4.44
N LEU A 45 13.13 19.44 -4.96
CA LEU A 45 12.40 20.71 -4.85
C LEU A 45 10.95 20.62 -5.31
N TRP A 46 10.66 19.89 -6.38
CA TRP A 46 9.31 19.77 -6.94
C TRP A 46 8.28 19.21 -5.96
N CYS A 47 8.71 18.33 -5.07
CA CYS A 47 7.87 17.78 -4.00
C CYS A 47 8.08 18.50 -2.67
N HIS A 48 9.35 18.71 -2.26
CA HIS A 48 9.66 19.21 -0.92
C HIS A 48 9.70 20.75 -0.79
N GLY A 49 9.61 21.47 -1.91
CA GLY A 49 9.62 22.94 -1.92
C GLY A 49 11.02 23.53 -1.80
N ALA A 50 11.16 24.80 -2.16
CA ALA A 50 12.46 25.53 -2.10
C ALA A 50 12.93 25.74 -0.66
N THR A 51 11.99 25.89 0.27
CA THR A 51 12.22 26.12 1.71
C THR A 51 12.14 24.84 2.55
N GLY A 52 11.94 23.68 1.92
CA GLY A 52 11.87 22.39 2.60
C GLY A 52 10.56 22.11 3.35
N GLU A 53 9.52 22.94 3.19
CA GLU A 53 8.23 22.85 3.88
C GLU A 53 7.29 21.76 3.36
N GLY A 54 7.72 20.93 2.39
CA GLY A 54 6.88 19.90 1.79
C GLY A 54 5.76 20.45 0.91
N ASN A 55 5.90 21.70 0.45
CA ASN A 55 4.90 22.48 -0.30
C ASN A 55 5.26 22.67 -1.79
N GLY A 56 6.15 21.86 -2.34
CA GLY A 56 6.54 21.94 -3.75
C GLY A 56 5.33 21.76 -4.68
N PHE A 57 5.46 22.21 -5.92
CA PHE A 57 4.37 22.19 -6.92
C PHE A 57 3.69 20.81 -7.04
N ALA A 58 4.46 19.73 -6.99
CA ALA A 58 3.94 18.38 -7.08
C ALA A 58 3.24 17.89 -5.79
N ALA A 59 3.45 18.56 -4.64
CA ALA A 59 2.90 18.12 -3.35
C ALA A 59 1.38 18.03 -3.34
N GLN A 60 0.69 18.94 -4.06
CA GLN A 60 -0.77 18.94 -4.15
C GLN A 60 -1.34 17.69 -4.85
N PHE A 61 -0.55 17.03 -5.68
CA PHE A 61 -0.96 15.82 -6.42
C PHE A 61 -0.53 14.52 -5.72
N THR A 62 0.14 14.61 -4.56
CA THR A 62 0.64 13.43 -3.86
C THR A 62 -0.37 12.93 -2.81
N ASN A 63 -0.61 11.62 -2.79
CA ASN A 63 -1.48 10.97 -1.81
C ASN A 63 -0.96 11.10 -0.37
N VAL A 64 0.37 11.06 -0.21
CA VAL A 64 1.04 11.37 1.06
C VAL A 64 1.86 12.61 0.82
N ARG A 65 1.58 13.67 1.60
CA ARG A 65 2.33 14.92 1.49
C ARG A 65 3.83 14.68 1.73
N PRO A 66 4.71 15.33 0.97
CA PRO A 66 6.13 15.32 1.22
C PRO A 66 6.44 15.80 2.63
N ARG A 67 7.53 15.30 3.20
CA ARG A 67 7.97 15.69 4.54
C ARG A 67 8.35 17.17 4.57
N ASP A 68 7.85 17.87 5.56
CA ASP A 68 8.34 19.18 5.98
C ASP A 68 9.63 18.98 6.76
N PHE A 69 10.75 19.48 6.23
CA PHE A 69 12.08 19.35 6.82
C PHE A 69 12.35 20.43 7.89
N THR A 70 11.63 21.54 7.83
CA THR A 70 11.85 22.67 8.77
C THR A 70 11.50 22.31 10.21
N MET A 71 10.63 21.31 10.39
CA MET A 71 10.25 20.80 11.71
C MET A 71 11.29 19.86 12.34
N GLY A 72 12.28 19.37 11.57
CA GLY A 72 13.27 18.41 12.07
C GLY A 72 12.70 17.04 12.49
N VAL A 73 11.42 16.78 12.19
CA VAL A 73 10.71 15.54 12.58
C VAL A 73 10.67 14.56 11.43
N PHE A 74 11.33 13.40 11.58
CA PHE A 74 11.40 12.35 10.57
C PHE A 74 10.70 11.07 11.06
N LYS A 75 9.72 10.58 10.28
CA LYS A 75 8.85 9.46 10.68
C LYS A 75 9.59 8.12 10.82
N PHE A 76 10.62 7.86 10.01
CA PHE A 76 11.27 6.54 9.91
C PHE A 76 12.71 6.60 10.38
N LYS A 77 12.90 6.63 11.69
CA LYS A 77 14.21 6.66 12.36
C LYS A 77 14.42 5.42 13.23
N ARG A 78 15.68 5.11 13.54
CA ARG A 78 16.13 4.07 14.47
C ARG A 78 16.74 4.67 15.74
N SER A 79 16.95 5.97 15.77
CA SER A 79 17.33 6.68 17.01
C SER A 79 16.24 6.51 18.08
N LEU A 80 16.65 6.46 19.35
CA LEU A 80 15.75 6.20 20.47
C LEU A 80 14.62 7.24 20.57
N PRO A 81 13.52 6.92 21.27
CA PRO A 81 12.43 7.87 21.50
C PRO A 81 12.92 9.21 22.07
N GLY A 82 12.34 10.30 21.59
CA GLY A 82 12.72 11.66 22.02
C GLY A 82 13.96 12.23 21.34
N GLN A 83 14.75 11.44 20.61
CA GLN A 83 15.93 11.91 19.88
C GLN A 83 15.60 12.29 18.44
N ILE A 84 16.46 13.13 17.83
CA ILE A 84 16.38 13.43 16.40
C ILE A 84 16.74 12.21 15.54
N ALA A 85 16.44 12.25 14.25
CA ALA A 85 16.87 11.21 13.32
C ALA A 85 18.40 11.23 13.15
N ALA A 86 19.01 10.06 13.10
CA ALA A 86 20.41 9.93 12.72
C ALA A 86 20.58 10.11 11.20
N ASP A 87 21.77 10.52 10.78
CA ASP A 87 22.07 10.72 9.35
C ASP A 87 21.86 9.43 8.53
N GLU A 88 22.15 8.27 9.12
CA GLU A 88 21.91 6.95 8.51
C GLU A 88 20.41 6.65 8.30
N ASP A 89 19.54 7.24 9.13
CA ASP A 89 18.08 7.07 8.94
C ASP A 89 17.59 7.89 7.75
N LEU A 90 18.14 9.08 7.54
CA LEU A 90 17.89 9.91 6.37
C LEU A 90 18.47 9.25 5.11
N PHE A 91 19.70 8.75 5.20
CA PHE A 91 20.36 8.02 4.12
C PHE A 91 19.51 6.81 3.68
N ARG A 92 19.06 5.99 4.62
CA ARG A 92 18.21 4.82 4.36
C ARG A 92 16.90 5.22 3.67
N THR A 93 16.27 6.30 4.13
CA THR A 93 15.00 6.78 3.58
C THR A 93 15.16 7.28 2.15
N ILE A 94 16.19 8.05 1.86
CA ILE A 94 16.48 8.58 0.52
C ILE A 94 16.89 7.44 -0.41
N SER A 95 17.81 6.57 0.04
CA SER A 95 18.30 5.43 -0.75
C SER A 95 17.17 4.50 -1.18
N ASN A 96 16.31 4.08 -0.25
CA ASN A 96 15.30 3.07 -0.50
C ASN A 96 13.95 3.62 -0.99
N GLY A 97 13.72 4.93 -0.82
CA GLY A 97 12.40 5.51 -0.99
C GLY A 97 11.41 5.03 0.07
N LEU A 98 10.13 5.35 -0.14
CA LEU A 98 9.05 4.98 0.77
C LEU A 98 7.94 4.24 0.02
N PRO A 99 7.77 2.93 0.22
CA PRO A 99 6.75 2.13 -0.47
C PRO A 99 5.34 2.73 -0.35
N GLY A 100 4.61 2.74 -1.45
CA GLY A 100 3.25 3.28 -1.51
C GLY A 100 3.15 4.80 -1.37
N THR A 101 4.26 5.52 -1.63
CA THR A 101 4.30 6.98 -1.72
C THR A 101 5.01 7.42 -3.00
N PRO A 102 4.88 8.69 -3.42
CA PRO A 102 5.65 9.24 -4.54
C PRO A 102 7.16 9.39 -4.27
N MET A 103 7.65 9.17 -3.04
CA MET A 103 9.09 9.22 -2.73
C MET A 103 9.82 8.00 -3.30
N PRO A 104 10.53 8.12 -4.42
CA PRO A 104 11.18 6.99 -5.06
C PRO A 104 12.46 6.57 -4.34
N SER A 105 12.99 5.39 -4.68
CA SER A 105 14.36 5.02 -4.34
C SER A 105 15.34 5.83 -5.19
N TRP A 106 16.22 6.58 -4.55
CA TRP A 106 17.24 7.36 -5.23
C TRP A 106 18.56 6.62 -5.45
N LYS A 107 18.74 5.47 -4.82
CA LYS A 107 19.95 4.64 -4.96
C LYS A 107 20.26 4.23 -6.40
N LEU A 108 19.24 4.17 -7.27
CA LEU A 108 19.39 3.84 -8.70
C LEU A 108 19.87 5.03 -9.54
N VAL A 109 19.84 6.25 -9.00
CA VAL A 109 20.08 7.51 -9.71
C VAL A 109 21.22 8.32 -9.11
N LEU A 110 21.38 8.25 -7.78
CA LEU A 110 22.38 8.97 -7.01
C LEU A 110 23.39 7.98 -6.40
N SER A 111 24.67 8.35 -6.43
CA SER A 111 25.70 7.66 -5.66
C SER A 111 25.53 7.89 -4.15
N ASP A 112 26.14 7.05 -3.33
CA ASP A 112 26.11 7.21 -1.88
C ASP A 112 26.62 8.59 -1.45
N LYS A 113 27.69 9.10 -2.08
CA LYS A 113 28.22 10.43 -1.84
C LYS A 113 27.21 11.54 -2.13
N GLU A 114 26.51 11.46 -3.25
CA GLU A 114 25.46 12.43 -3.60
C GLU A 114 24.30 12.40 -2.61
N ILE A 115 23.94 11.22 -2.10
CA ILE A 115 22.92 11.07 -1.07
C ILE A 115 23.41 11.75 0.24
N TRP A 116 24.66 11.54 0.66
CA TRP A 116 25.23 12.23 1.83
C TRP A 116 25.26 13.74 1.64
N ASN A 117 25.59 14.24 0.45
CA ASN A 117 25.53 15.66 0.15
C ASN A 117 24.11 16.23 0.31
N VAL A 118 23.10 15.53 -0.20
CA VAL A 118 21.69 15.94 -0.08
C VAL A 118 21.26 15.96 1.39
N ILE A 119 21.71 15.02 2.21
CA ILE A 119 21.40 14.97 3.66
C ILE A 119 21.92 16.22 4.35
N GLU A 120 23.17 16.64 4.09
CA GLU A 120 23.72 17.87 4.67
C GLU A 120 22.91 19.12 4.28
N TYR A 121 22.39 19.17 3.05
CA TYR A 121 21.50 20.25 2.65
C TYR A 121 20.14 20.18 3.34
N ILE A 122 19.53 18.99 3.44
CA ILE A 122 18.23 18.80 4.12
C ILE A 122 18.34 19.20 5.59
N LYS A 123 19.40 18.84 6.28
CA LYS A 123 19.65 19.23 7.69
C LYS A 123 19.68 20.73 7.89
N SER A 124 20.09 21.48 6.87
CA SER A 124 20.19 22.95 6.96
C SER A 124 18.85 23.70 6.87
N PHE A 125 17.73 23.00 6.70
CA PHE A 125 16.41 23.64 6.79
C PHE A 125 15.93 23.85 8.24
N THR A 126 16.68 23.36 9.24
CA THR A 126 16.34 23.50 10.66
C THR A 126 17.60 23.48 11.51
N ASP A 127 17.59 24.24 12.59
CA ASP A 127 18.76 24.39 13.52
C ASP A 127 18.88 23.18 14.48
N ILE A 128 17.91 22.27 14.48
CA ILE A 128 17.86 21.14 15.42
C ILE A 128 19.09 20.22 15.30
N PHE A 129 19.64 20.08 14.09
CA PHE A 129 20.82 19.25 13.83
C PHE A 129 22.16 19.94 14.25
N GLU A 130 22.14 21.25 14.52
CA GLU A 130 23.27 21.96 15.05
C GLU A 130 23.35 21.82 16.57
N SER A 131 22.18 21.83 17.24
CA SER A 131 22.04 21.75 18.69
C SER A 131 22.01 20.34 19.25
N ASP A 132 21.51 19.37 18.47
CA ASP A 132 21.27 18.00 18.92
C ASP A 132 21.95 16.97 18.01
N LYS A 133 22.34 15.84 18.61
CA LYS A 133 22.83 14.66 17.88
C LYS A 133 22.09 13.42 18.37
N ALA A 134 21.82 12.50 17.46
CA ALA A 134 21.29 11.20 17.83
C ALA A 134 22.33 10.45 18.67
N SER A 135 22.07 10.26 19.96
CA SER A 135 23.01 9.69 20.94
C SER A 135 22.80 8.20 21.20
N GLY A 136 21.73 7.62 20.69
CA GLY A 136 21.41 6.21 20.86
C GLY A 136 20.57 5.66 19.73
N MET A 137 20.85 4.42 19.37
CA MET A 137 20.13 3.68 18.34
C MET A 137 19.48 2.46 18.97
N VAL A 138 18.40 1.97 18.36
CA VAL A 138 17.75 0.72 18.76
C VAL A 138 18.76 -0.42 18.65
N ASP A 139 18.93 -1.19 19.74
CA ASP A 139 19.77 -2.38 19.80
C ASP A 139 18.94 -3.62 19.44
N TYR A 140 19.56 -4.54 18.73
CA TYR A 140 18.91 -5.78 18.24
C TYR A 140 19.49 -7.04 18.89
N LYS A 141 20.37 -6.90 19.91
CA LYS A 141 21.02 -8.06 20.57
C LYS A 141 20.05 -9.01 21.23
N GLY A 142 18.89 -8.50 21.70
CA GLY A 142 17.83 -9.30 22.31
C GLY A 142 16.85 -9.92 21.32
N GLU A 143 17.18 -10.04 20.03
CA GLU A 143 16.31 -10.60 19.00
C GLU A 143 15.79 -12.00 19.38
N ILE A 144 14.45 -12.16 19.33
CA ILE A 144 13.79 -13.43 19.57
C ILE A 144 13.48 -14.12 18.25
N PRO A 145 14.00 -15.35 18.02
CA PRO A 145 13.69 -16.11 16.82
C PRO A 145 12.19 -16.32 16.63
N TYR A 146 11.76 -16.34 15.37
CA TYR A 146 10.37 -16.64 15.02
C TYR A 146 9.98 -18.04 15.48
N SER A 147 8.91 -18.15 16.26
CA SER A 147 8.35 -19.42 16.73
C SER A 147 6.86 -19.27 17.05
N ALA A 148 6.15 -20.39 17.09
CA ALA A 148 4.73 -20.39 17.48
C ALA A 148 4.52 -19.82 18.91
N ASP A 149 5.45 -20.09 19.82
CA ASP A 149 5.42 -19.54 21.19
C ASP A 149 5.56 -18.03 21.20
N SER A 150 6.55 -17.49 20.47
CA SER A 150 6.73 -16.04 20.33
C SER A 150 5.52 -15.37 19.66
N VAL A 151 4.96 -15.97 18.61
CA VAL A 151 3.74 -15.46 17.95
C VAL A 151 2.56 -15.39 18.93
N ASN A 152 2.36 -16.43 19.76
CA ASN A 152 1.28 -16.43 20.76
C ASN A 152 1.50 -15.36 21.84
N LYS A 153 2.73 -15.25 22.38
CA LYS A 153 3.08 -14.18 23.33
C LYS A 153 2.95 -12.80 22.72
N GLY A 154 3.32 -12.65 21.45
CA GLY A 154 3.15 -11.41 20.70
C GLY A 154 1.70 -11.01 20.52
N ARG A 155 0.80 -11.97 20.30
CA ARG A 155 -0.65 -11.72 20.26
C ARG A 155 -1.17 -11.19 21.59
N GLU A 156 -0.75 -11.76 22.71
CA GLU A 156 -1.13 -11.28 24.02
C GLU A 156 -0.56 -9.88 24.32
N ALA A 157 0.71 -9.65 23.96
CA ALA A 157 1.33 -8.33 24.08
C ALA A 157 0.65 -7.26 23.19
N PHE A 158 0.23 -7.62 21.98
CA PHE A 158 -0.55 -6.77 21.07
C PHE A 158 -1.89 -6.35 21.70
N LYS A 159 -2.58 -7.28 22.37
CA LYS A 159 -3.80 -6.99 23.12
C LYS A 159 -3.52 -6.14 24.36
N LYS A 160 -2.51 -6.50 25.16
CA LYS A 160 -2.08 -5.75 26.36
C LYS A 160 -1.80 -4.29 26.05
N ALA A 161 -1.09 -4.02 24.95
CA ALA A 161 -0.76 -2.67 24.50
C ALA A 161 -1.87 -2.00 23.68
N LYS A 162 -3.04 -2.64 23.54
CA LYS A 162 -4.22 -2.13 22.81
C LYS A 162 -3.96 -1.73 21.36
N CYS A 163 -3.01 -2.39 20.69
CA CYS A 163 -2.69 -2.13 19.30
C CYS A 163 -3.91 -2.32 18.39
N TYR A 164 -4.82 -3.23 18.77
CA TYR A 164 -6.06 -3.53 18.05
C TYR A 164 -7.01 -2.31 17.95
N GLU A 165 -6.95 -1.37 18.88
CA GLU A 165 -7.82 -0.19 18.83
C GLU A 165 -7.61 0.66 17.56
N CYS A 166 -6.38 0.65 17.04
CA CYS A 166 -6.02 1.31 15.78
C CYS A 166 -5.90 0.30 14.64
N HIS A 167 -5.16 -0.79 14.86
CA HIS A 167 -4.87 -1.75 13.80
C HIS A 167 -5.98 -2.80 13.57
N GLY A 168 -7.02 -2.83 14.42
CA GLY A 168 -8.07 -3.86 14.38
C GLY A 168 -7.62 -5.18 15.00
N GLU A 169 -8.56 -6.03 15.36
CA GLU A 169 -8.30 -7.32 16.03
C GLU A 169 -7.40 -8.27 15.21
N ASN A 170 -7.48 -8.19 13.89
CA ASN A 170 -6.70 -9.00 12.96
C ASN A 170 -5.59 -8.21 12.27
N GLY A 171 -5.23 -7.02 12.79
CA GLY A 171 -4.16 -6.20 12.25
C GLY A 171 -4.45 -5.58 10.86
N ARG A 172 -5.70 -5.52 10.41
CA ARG A 172 -6.04 -5.04 9.05
C ARG A 172 -6.18 -3.52 8.92
N GLY A 173 -5.90 -2.77 9.97
CA GLY A 173 -5.99 -1.31 9.98
C GLY A 173 -7.43 -0.78 10.12
N ASN A 174 -8.36 -1.64 10.50
CA ASN A 174 -9.79 -1.37 10.64
C ASN A 174 -10.22 -1.05 12.08
N GLY A 175 -9.32 -0.54 12.90
CA GLY A 175 -9.68 0.02 14.22
C GLY A 175 -10.53 1.26 14.05
N MET A 176 -11.57 1.38 14.89
CA MET A 176 -12.61 2.40 14.79
C MET A 176 -12.19 3.73 15.44
N LYS A 177 -11.02 4.26 15.00
CA LYS A 177 -10.49 5.54 15.50
C LYS A 177 -10.26 6.52 14.37
N LYS A 178 -10.67 7.77 14.58
CA LYS A 178 -10.36 8.90 13.70
C LYS A 178 -9.02 9.48 14.15
N LEU A 179 -7.97 9.27 13.37
CA LEU A 179 -6.59 9.65 13.70
C LEU A 179 -6.12 10.81 12.82
N ARG A 180 -5.28 11.69 13.40
CA ARG A 180 -4.61 12.77 12.69
C ARG A 180 -3.14 12.81 13.07
N ASP A 181 -2.29 13.20 12.12
CA ASP A 181 -0.89 13.49 12.41
C ASP A 181 -0.72 14.92 13.00
N ASP A 182 0.49 15.25 13.41
CA ASP A 182 0.80 16.56 14.02
C ASP A 182 0.59 17.75 13.06
N TRP A 183 0.39 17.49 11.76
CA TRP A 183 0.05 18.50 10.73
C TRP A 183 -1.45 18.50 10.38
N ASP A 184 -2.27 17.91 11.24
CA ASP A 184 -3.73 17.77 11.07
C ASP A 184 -4.16 16.98 9.83
N ASN A 185 -3.25 16.23 9.19
CA ASN A 185 -3.65 15.33 8.11
C ASN A 185 -4.28 14.06 8.67
N ARG A 186 -5.35 13.60 8.03
CA ARG A 186 -5.94 12.31 8.37
C ARG A 186 -4.95 11.18 8.21
N GLU A 187 -4.86 10.33 9.23
CA GLU A 187 -4.04 9.13 9.23
C GLU A 187 -4.88 7.87 9.25
N TRP A 188 -4.33 6.84 8.60
CA TRP A 188 -4.88 5.51 8.61
C TRP A 188 -3.85 4.53 9.17
N PRO A 189 -4.21 3.72 10.17
CA PRO A 189 -3.36 2.66 10.65
C PRO A 189 -3.00 1.70 9.52
N ARG A 190 -1.75 1.24 9.51
CA ARG A 190 -1.29 0.31 8.48
C ARG A 190 -1.99 -1.04 8.61
N ASN A 191 -2.41 -1.62 7.49
CA ASN A 191 -2.78 -3.03 7.41
C ASN A 191 -1.52 -3.88 7.60
N LEU A 192 -1.44 -4.58 8.74
CA LEU A 192 -0.27 -5.37 9.13
C LEU A 192 -0.15 -6.69 8.35
N ALA A 193 -1.22 -7.12 7.68
CA ALA A 193 -1.19 -8.29 6.80
C ALA A 193 -0.52 -8.03 5.44
N LYS A 194 -0.16 -6.76 5.15
CA LYS A 194 0.45 -6.33 3.88
C LYS A 194 1.84 -5.70 4.11
N PRO A 195 2.86 -6.45 4.53
CA PRO A 195 4.17 -5.90 4.91
C PRO A 195 4.88 -5.19 3.75
N TRP A 196 4.61 -5.54 2.49
CA TRP A 196 5.14 -4.83 1.32
C TRP A 196 4.69 -3.37 1.22
N THR A 197 3.72 -2.95 2.03
CA THR A 197 3.28 -1.55 2.14
C THR A 197 3.95 -0.80 3.28
N PHE A 198 4.80 -1.44 4.10
CA PHE A 198 5.45 -0.81 5.24
C PHE A 198 6.54 0.15 4.77
N ARG A 199 6.40 1.41 5.12
CA ARG A 199 7.31 2.47 4.67
C ARG A 199 8.65 2.47 5.39
N GLY A 200 8.68 2.00 6.62
CA GLY A 200 9.89 1.95 7.45
C GLY A 200 10.70 0.67 7.32
N GLY A 201 10.35 -0.20 6.33
CA GLY A 201 10.88 -1.55 6.18
C GLY A 201 9.95 -2.60 6.77
N ASN A 202 10.14 -3.86 6.36
CA ASN A 202 9.21 -4.96 6.62
C ASN A 202 9.85 -6.22 7.22
N ASP A 203 11.13 -6.19 7.52
CA ASP A 203 11.75 -7.27 8.27
C ASP A 203 11.39 -7.18 9.76
N VAL A 204 11.72 -8.24 10.52
CA VAL A 204 11.38 -8.31 11.94
C VAL A 204 12.04 -7.19 12.76
N LYS A 205 13.26 -6.75 12.39
CA LYS A 205 13.99 -5.65 13.04
C LYS A 205 13.35 -4.30 12.74
N ASP A 206 12.86 -4.11 11.52
CA ASP A 206 12.12 -2.91 11.15
C ASP A 206 10.81 -2.80 11.93
N ILE A 207 10.07 -3.91 12.07
CA ILE A 207 8.83 -3.95 12.85
C ILE A 207 9.12 -3.70 14.33
N PHE A 208 10.12 -4.39 14.90
CA PHE A 208 10.58 -4.16 16.27
C PHE A 208 10.94 -2.71 16.51
N THR A 209 11.67 -2.10 15.57
CA THR A 209 12.03 -0.67 15.63
C THR A 209 10.80 0.21 15.68
N ARG A 210 9.78 -0.04 14.84
CA ARG A 210 8.53 0.76 14.85
C ARG A 210 7.79 0.62 16.16
N VAL A 211 7.72 -0.57 16.72
CA VAL A 211 7.11 -0.79 18.04
C VAL A 211 7.93 -0.10 19.15
N THR A 212 9.25 -0.14 19.06
CA THR A 212 10.14 0.46 20.05
C THR A 212 10.11 1.99 19.99
N VAL A 213 10.29 2.58 18.81
CA VAL A 213 10.47 4.04 18.63
C VAL A 213 9.15 4.77 18.41
N GLY A 214 8.13 4.07 17.89
CA GLY A 214 6.93 4.68 17.34
C GLY A 214 7.20 5.27 15.95
N ILE A 215 6.31 6.15 15.51
CA ILE A 215 6.43 6.92 14.27
C ILE A 215 6.21 8.39 14.63
N PRO A 216 7.28 9.16 14.81
CA PRO A 216 7.18 10.56 15.23
C PRO A 216 6.27 11.40 14.34
N GLY A 217 5.51 12.31 14.92
CA GLY A 217 4.54 13.14 14.21
C GLY A 217 3.26 12.38 13.82
N THR A 218 3.02 11.19 14.39
CA THR A 218 1.80 10.39 14.18
C THR A 218 1.24 9.87 15.49
N GLN A 219 0.05 9.27 15.44
CA GLN A 219 -0.58 8.64 16.61
C GLN A 219 0.03 7.26 16.97
N MET A 220 1.06 6.77 16.25
CA MET A 220 1.77 5.54 16.62
C MET A 220 2.83 5.83 17.68
N PRO A 221 2.56 5.55 18.98
CA PRO A 221 3.49 5.91 20.06
C PRO A 221 4.67 4.96 20.15
N SER A 222 5.68 5.34 20.92
CA SER A 222 6.72 4.43 21.40
C SER A 222 6.16 3.50 22.49
N PHE A 223 6.42 2.21 22.37
CA PHE A 223 6.09 1.21 23.40
C PHE A 223 7.31 0.83 24.27
N ALA A 224 8.40 1.55 24.17
CA ALA A 224 9.59 1.37 25.02
C ALA A 224 9.54 2.19 26.34
N SER A 225 8.43 2.87 26.64
CA SER A 225 8.26 3.64 27.87
C SER A 225 8.14 2.73 29.11
N ALA A 226 8.29 3.29 30.30
CA ALA A 226 8.24 2.57 31.58
C ALA A 226 6.93 1.77 31.79
N ASN A 227 5.81 2.27 31.26
CA ASN A 227 4.51 1.61 31.31
C ASN A 227 4.15 0.87 30.00
N GLY A 228 5.12 0.73 29.10
CA GLY A 228 4.94 0.10 27.80
C GLY A 228 5.23 -1.41 27.82
N LEU A 229 5.71 -1.89 26.70
CA LEU A 229 6.13 -3.28 26.52
C LEU A 229 7.61 -3.45 26.88
N THR A 230 7.95 -4.56 27.53
CA THR A 230 9.33 -4.98 27.70
C THR A 230 9.99 -5.21 26.34
N GLU A 231 11.32 -5.24 26.28
CA GLU A 231 12.04 -5.54 25.03
C GLU A 231 11.60 -6.89 24.45
N LYS A 232 11.47 -7.90 25.30
CA LYS A 232 11.01 -9.22 24.90
C LYS A 232 9.60 -9.20 24.29
N GLU A 233 8.66 -8.51 24.93
CA GLU A 233 7.30 -8.36 24.41
C GLU A 233 7.28 -7.63 23.08
N ARG A 234 8.15 -6.63 22.86
CA ARG A 234 8.25 -5.93 21.56
C ARG A 234 8.75 -6.84 20.45
N TRP A 235 9.71 -7.74 20.74
CA TRP A 235 10.15 -8.78 19.80
C TRP A 235 9.04 -9.79 19.50
N ASP A 236 8.31 -10.23 20.52
CA ASP A 236 7.18 -11.13 20.37
C ASP A 236 6.07 -10.47 19.51
N VAL A 237 5.78 -9.17 19.71
CA VAL A 237 4.86 -8.40 18.86
C VAL A 237 5.37 -8.35 17.42
N ALA A 238 6.66 -8.13 17.20
CA ALA A 238 7.21 -8.11 15.85
C ALA A 238 7.03 -9.46 15.13
N ASN A 239 7.23 -10.57 15.84
CA ASN A 239 6.98 -11.92 15.32
C ASN A 239 5.48 -12.17 15.08
N TYR A 240 4.61 -11.70 15.95
CA TYR A 240 3.16 -11.77 15.72
C TYR A 240 2.74 -10.97 14.48
N VAL A 241 3.19 -9.73 14.31
CA VAL A 241 2.91 -8.93 13.12
C VAL A 241 3.40 -9.65 11.86
N ARG A 242 4.59 -10.24 11.89
CA ARG A 242 5.11 -11.05 10.78
C ARG A 242 4.20 -12.24 10.45
N SER A 243 3.55 -12.84 11.45
CA SER A 243 2.63 -13.99 11.24
C SER A 243 1.31 -13.61 10.58
N LEU A 244 0.95 -12.31 10.54
CA LEU A 244 -0.29 -11.83 9.93
C LEU A 244 -0.24 -11.73 8.40
N VAL A 245 0.92 -11.94 7.80
CA VAL A 245 1.14 -11.77 6.35
C VAL A 245 0.17 -12.62 5.54
N ASP A 246 -0.51 -11.99 4.61
CA ASP A 246 -1.41 -12.63 3.65
C ASP A 246 -0.88 -12.45 2.23
N GLU A 247 -0.06 -13.39 1.77
CA GLU A 247 0.56 -13.33 0.44
C GLU A 247 -0.46 -13.36 -0.71
N THR A 248 -1.69 -13.84 -0.48
CA THR A 248 -2.75 -13.82 -1.50
C THR A 248 -3.18 -12.39 -1.87
N LYS A 249 -2.87 -11.42 -1.01
CA LYS A 249 -3.17 -9.99 -1.20
C LYS A 249 -1.99 -9.21 -1.82
N ARG A 250 -0.85 -9.86 -2.08
CA ARG A 250 0.30 -9.21 -2.73
C ARG A 250 0.01 -8.99 -4.22
N PRO A 251 0.03 -7.74 -4.71
CA PRO A 251 -0.23 -7.47 -6.12
C PRO A 251 0.75 -8.21 -7.03
N VAL A 252 0.19 -8.84 -8.06
CA VAL A 252 0.95 -9.58 -9.09
C VAL A 252 1.51 -8.63 -10.16
N SER A 253 2.41 -9.16 -10.99
CA SER A 253 2.89 -8.44 -12.19
C SER A 253 1.73 -8.05 -13.11
N PRO A 254 1.77 -6.89 -13.77
CA PRO A 254 0.75 -6.48 -14.75
C PRO A 254 0.51 -7.49 -15.89
N GLN A 255 1.50 -8.32 -16.21
CA GLN A 255 1.41 -9.36 -17.25
C GLN A 255 0.75 -10.65 -16.76
N THR A 256 0.43 -10.76 -15.46
CA THR A 256 -0.20 -11.96 -14.92
C THR A 256 -1.61 -12.13 -15.46
N VAL A 257 -1.91 -13.34 -15.96
CA VAL A 257 -3.23 -13.73 -16.44
C VAL A 257 -4.04 -14.29 -15.26
N LEU A 258 -5.24 -13.74 -15.04
CA LEU A 258 -6.22 -14.30 -14.11
C LEU A 258 -6.83 -15.55 -14.74
N ARG A 259 -6.59 -16.73 -14.17
CA ARG A 259 -7.10 -17.99 -14.71
C ARG A 259 -8.40 -18.36 -14.03
N ALA A 260 -9.45 -18.54 -14.84
CA ALA A 260 -10.72 -19.08 -14.39
C ALA A 260 -10.65 -20.61 -14.33
N LYS A 261 -10.97 -21.18 -13.17
CA LYS A 261 -10.99 -22.63 -12.95
C LYS A 261 -12.35 -23.21 -13.36
N TYR A 262 -12.34 -24.27 -14.15
CA TYR A 262 -13.54 -25.01 -14.51
C TYR A 262 -13.99 -25.93 -13.37
N ILE A 263 -15.31 -25.96 -13.09
CA ILE A 263 -15.93 -26.94 -12.20
C ILE A 263 -17.23 -27.47 -12.85
N LYS A 264 -17.48 -28.78 -12.76
CA LYS A 264 -18.74 -29.38 -13.29
C LYS A 264 -19.96 -29.02 -12.45
N ALA A 265 -19.77 -28.71 -11.18
CA ALA A 265 -20.83 -28.42 -10.23
C ALA A 265 -21.49 -27.04 -10.47
N THR A 266 -22.61 -26.81 -9.81
CA THR A 266 -23.23 -25.49 -9.71
C THR A 266 -22.22 -24.53 -9.00
N LEU A 267 -22.07 -23.35 -9.56
CA LEU A 267 -21.15 -22.35 -8.97
C LEU A 267 -21.65 -21.90 -7.59
N PRO A 268 -20.78 -21.76 -6.59
CA PRO A 268 -21.16 -21.38 -5.23
C PRO A 268 -21.74 -19.97 -5.19
N ASN A 269 -22.75 -19.77 -4.34
CA ASN A 269 -23.30 -18.46 -3.98
C ASN A 269 -22.75 -17.96 -2.64
N ASP A 270 -22.12 -18.83 -1.85
CA ASP A 270 -21.48 -18.47 -0.60
C ASP A 270 -20.04 -17.98 -0.87
N VAL A 271 -19.73 -16.78 -0.41
CA VAL A 271 -18.39 -16.17 -0.53
C VAL A 271 -17.31 -16.94 0.25
N ASN A 272 -17.70 -17.83 1.15
CA ASN A 272 -16.82 -18.65 1.98
C ASN A 272 -16.82 -20.14 1.57
N ALA A 273 -17.43 -20.48 0.44
CA ALA A 273 -17.45 -21.85 -0.08
C ALA A 273 -16.02 -22.39 -0.30
N ALA A 274 -15.86 -23.71 -0.06
CA ALA A 274 -14.54 -24.37 -0.13
C ALA A 274 -13.91 -24.29 -1.53
N GLU A 275 -14.73 -24.32 -2.57
CA GLU A 275 -14.28 -24.26 -3.98
C GLU A 275 -13.46 -23.02 -4.27
N TRP A 276 -13.74 -21.90 -3.58
CA TRP A 276 -12.95 -20.68 -3.72
C TRP A 276 -11.51 -20.81 -3.17
N ASN A 277 -11.30 -21.63 -2.13
CA ASN A 277 -9.97 -21.84 -1.56
C ASN A 277 -9.06 -22.62 -2.51
N GLU A 278 -9.63 -23.44 -3.35
CA GLU A 278 -8.90 -24.24 -4.35
C GLU A 278 -8.75 -23.53 -5.71
N THR A 279 -9.30 -22.30 -5.82
CA THR A 279 -9.28 -21.54 -7.06
C THR A 279 -8.06 -20.60 -7.06
N PRO A 280 -7.27 -20.58 -8.15
CA PRO A 280 -6.15 -19.65 -8.28
C PRO A 280 -6.61 -18.21 -8.06
N SER A 281 -5.84 -17.45 -7.27
CA SER A 281 -6.12 -16.04 -7.01
C SER A 281 -5.05 -15.15 -7.63
N ALA A 282 -5.46 -13.94 -8.02
CA ALA A 282 -4.53 -12.89 -8.38
C ALA A 282 -4.94 -11.59 -7.69
N ALA A 283 -3.97 -10.90 -7.08
CA ALA A 283 -4.18 -9.59 -6.48
C ALA A 283 -3.69 -8.50 -7.43
N PHE A 284 -4.51 -7.47 -7.63
CA PHE A 284 -4.26 -6.38 -8.56
C PHE A 284 -4.16 -5.05 -7.81
N LYS A 285 -3.15 -4.26 -8.16
CA LYS A 285 -2.96 -2.94 -7.55
C LYS A 285 -4.01 -1.96 -8.03
N LEU A 286 -4.57 -1.20 -7.11
CA LEU A 286 -5.50 -0.11 -7.38
C LEU A 286 -4.77 1.23 -7.49
N PHE A 287 -5.20 2.06 -8.43
CA PHE A 287 -4.71 3.41 -8.67
C PHE A 287 -5.90 4.38 -8.65
N PRO A 288 -5.74 5.60 -8.12
CA PRO A 288 -6.82 6.57 -8.13
C PRO A 288 -7.14 7.03 -9.56
N GLN A 289 -8.43 7.15 -9.88
CA GLN A 289 -8.89 7.83 -11.08
C GLN A 289 -8.70 9.35 -10.88
N LEU A 290 -7.71 9.91 -11.56
CA LEU A 290 -7.31 11.31 -11.38
C LEU A 290 -7.97 12.30 -12.36
N ILE A 291 -8.58 11.80 -13.45
CA ILE A 291 -9.16 12.62 -14.48
C ILE A 291 -10.68 12.52 -14.43
N GLU A 292 -11.35 13.65 -14.36
CA GLU A 292 -12.80 13.77 -14.44
C GLU A 292 -13.14 14.98 -15.31
N ASN A 293 -13.87 14.76 -16.42
CA ASN A 293 -14.31 15.84 -17.33
C ASN A 293 -13.17 16.80 -17.68
N ASP A 294 -12.03 16.26 -18.10
CA ASP A 294 -10.80 16.98 -18.47
C ASP A 294 -10.14 17.80 -17.34
N LYS A 295 -10.54 17.58 -16.10
CA LYS A 295 -9.96 18.20 -14.91
C LYS A 295 -9.18 17.19 -14.11
N LEU A 296 -7.96 17.56 -13.68
CA LEU A 296 -7.21 16.80 -12.69
C LEU A 296 -7.91 16.92 -11.33
N ARG A 297 -8.17 15.78 -10.73
CA ARG A 297 -8.71 15.69 -9.38
C ARG A 297 -7.81 14.82 -8.51
N GLY A 298 -7.28 15.41 -7.45
CA GLY A 298 -6.56 14.66 -6.43
C GLY A 298 -7.53 14.12 -5.39
N PHE A 299 -7.46 12.83 -5.09
CA PHE A 299 -8.03 12.27 -3.88
C PHE A 299 -7.09 11.20 -3.30
N ARG A 300 -7.30 10.85 -2.03
CA ARG A 300 -6.45 9.91 -1.30
C ARG A 300 -7.19 8.60 -1.13
N PRO A 301 -6.97 7.61 -2.02
CA PRO A 301 -7.62 6.32 -1.87
C PRO A 301 -7.12 5.61 -0.61
N THR A 302 -8.00 4.86 0.01
CA THR A 302 -7.72 4.06 1.19
C THR A 302 -7.46 2.61 0.82
N ASN A 303 -8.14 2.11 -0.22
CA ASN A 303 -7.97 0.76 -0.75
C ASN A 303 -6.83 0.73 -1.78
N ASP A 304 -5.95 -0.24 -1.66
CA ASP A 304 -4.70 -0.32 -2.43
C ASP A 304 -4.64 -1.52 -3.39
N SER A 305 -5.49 -2.52 -3.21
CA SER A 305 -5.53 -3.72 -4.03
C SER A 305 -6.84 -4.47 -3.91
N VAL A 306 -7.20 -5.17 -4.98
CA VAL A 306 -8.26 -6.18 -5.01
C VAL A 306 -7.67 -7.54 -5.34
N THR A 307 -8.24 -8.61 -4.78
CA THR A 307 -7.91 -9.99 -5.13
C THR A 307 -9.10 -10.63 -5.82
N ALA A 308 -8.90 -11.26 -6.97
CA ALA A 308 -9.95 -11.94 -7.71
C ALA A 308 -9.66 -13.44 -7.84
N ARG A 309 -10.73 -14.22 -7.79
CA ARG A 309 -10.80 -15.64 -8.16
C ARG A 309 -11.96 -15.82 -9.12
N VAL A 310 -11.83 -16.72 -10.08
CA VAL A 310 -12.88 -16.95 -11.08
C VAL A 310 -13.15 -18.44 -11.21
N LEU A 311 -14.41 -18.79 -11.09
CA LEU A 311 -14.95 -20.12 -11.37
C LEU A 311 -15.91 -20.06 -12.55
N PHE A 312 -15.93 -21.09 -13.37
CA PHE A 312 -16.92 -21.23 -14.42
C PHE A 312 -17.31 -22.70 -14.62
N ASN A 313 -18.49 -22.91 -15.25
CA ASN A 313 -18.96 -24.20 -15.71
C ASN A 313 -19.49 -24.06 -17.13
N GLU A 314 -20.26 -25.05 -17.65
CA GLU A 314 -20.81 -25.00 -19.01
C GLU A 314 -21.82 -23.87 -19.26
N LYS A 315 -22.33 -23.21 -18.20
CA LYS A 315 -23.43 -22.24 -18.30
C LYS A 315 -23.10 -20.87 -17.78
N GLU A 316 -22.28 -20.78 -16.72
CA GLU A 316 -22.12 -19.59 -15.93
C GLU A 316 -20.65 -19.34 -15.58
N ILE A 317 -20.35 -18.08 -15.32
CA ILE A 317 -19.08 -17.60 -14.73
C ILE A 317 -19.38 -16.83 -13.46
N ALA A 318 -18.51 -16.98 -12.45
CA ALA A 318 -18.59 -16.25 -11.18
C ALA A 318 -17.20 -15.74 -10.80
N PHE A 319 -17.16 -14.48 -10.41
CA PHE A 319 -16.00 -13.81 -9.87
C PHE A 319 -16.19 -13.64 -8.36
N LEU A 320 -15.27 -14.16 -7.55
CA LEU A 320 -15.12 -13.74 -6.15
C LEU A 320 -14.06 -12.65 -6.09
N ILE A 321 -14.46 -11.47 -5.65
CA ILE A 321 -13.59 -10.31 -5.51
C ILE A 321 -13.48 -9.96 -4.03
N GLU A 322 -12.25 -9.79 -3.54
CA GLU A 322 -11.95 -9.48 -2.14
C GLU A 322 -11.08 -8.23 -2.04
N TRP A 323 -11.39 -7.35 -1.11
CA TRP A 323 -10.53 -6.23 -0.76
C TRP A 323 -10.56 -5.95 0.73
N ASP A 324 -9.45 -5.40 1.24
CA ASP A 324 -9.41 -4.91 2.61
C ASP A 324 -10.06 -3.53 2.65
N ASP A 325 -10.99 -3.35 3.58
CA ASP A 325 -11.67 -2.10 3.83
C ASP A 325 -11.73 -1.83 5.34
N ARG A 326 -11.55 -0.59 5.73
CA ARG A 326 -11.54 -0.21 7.15
C ARG A 326 -12.91 -0.14 7.74
N THR A 327 -13.90 0.15 6.91
CA THR A 327 -15.29 0.33 7.30
C THR A 327 -16.19 -0.51 6.42
N LYS A 328 -17.36 -0.82 6.93
CA LYS A 328 -18.50 -1.26 6.12
C LYS A 328 -19.33 -0.03 5.83
N SER A 329 -19.03 0.67 4.71
CA SER A 329 -19.70 1.92 4.40
C SER A 329 -21.08 1.66 3.81
N VAL A 330 -22.09 2.00 4.60
CA VAL A 330 -23.49 1.99 4.20
C VAL A 330 -24.06 3.38 4.51
N PRO A 331 -24.50 4.15 3.51
CA PRO A 331 -25.10 5.45 3.73
C PRO A 331 -26.25 5.39 4.76
N GLY A 332 -26.20 6.27 5.76
CA GLY A 332 -27.12 6.26 6.89
C GLY A 332 -26.70 5.41 8.08
N ASP A 333 -25.50 4.79 8.04
CA ASP A 333 -24.91 4.13 9.22
C ASP A 333 -24.22 5.17 10.10
N PRO A 334 -24.73 5.44 11.33
CA PRO A 334 -24.20 6.50 12.20
C PRO A 334 -22.76 6.24 12.68
N ILE A 335 -22.32 4.99 12.71
CA ILE A 335 -20.94 4.65 13.10
C ILE A 335 -19.97 5.10 12.00
N VAL A 336 -20.29 4.80 10.76
CA VAL A 336 -19.46 5.16 9.62
C VAL A 336 -19.47 6.66 9.39
N GLU A 337 -20.63 7.31 9.52
CA GLU A 337 -20.77 8.78 9.41
C GLU A 337 -19.90 9.50 10.45
N LYS A 338 -19.84 8.99 11.68
CA LYS A 338 -18.95 9.54 12.72
C LYS A 338 -17.47 9.43 12.38
N LEU A 339 -17.05 8.37 11.69
CA LEU A 339 -15.67 8.12 11.31
C LEU A 339 -15.26 8.89 10.05
N SER A 340 -16.19 9.17 9.16
CA SER A 340 -15.96 9.87 7.91
C SER A 340 -15.66 11.36 8.13
N GLU A 341 -15.00 12.00 7.17
CA GLU A 341 -14.76 13.44 7.17
C GLU A 341 -15.74 14.23 6.30
N GLY A 342 -16.63 13.53 5.59
CA GLY A 342 -17.63 14.07 4.70
C GLY A 342 -18.82 13.14 4.54
N GLU A 343 -19.57 13.33 3.47
CA GLU A 343 -20.69 12.47 3.12
C GLU A 343 -20.24 11.03 2.90
N VAL A 344 -20.99 10.06 3.44
CA VAL A 344 -20.75 8.63 3.29
C VAL A 344 -21.53 8.13 2.07
N PHE A 345 -20.83 7.41 1.20
CA PHE A 345 -21.41 6.68 0.07
C PHE A 345 -21.33 5.18 0.30
N GLU A 346 -21.80 4.39 -0.65
CA GLU A 346 -21.74 2.93 -0.60
C GLU A 346 -20.32 2.42 -0.90
N ASP A 347 -19.82 1.42 -0.12
CA ASP A 347 -18.70 0.63 -0.60
C ASP A 347 -19.13 -0.16 -1.82
N ALA A 348 -18.27 -0.19 -2.85
CA ALA A 348 -18.62 -0.81 -4.09
C ALA A 348 -17.43 -1.42 -4.83
N ILE A 349 -17.74 -2.34 -5.73
CA ILE A 349 -16.81 -2.95 -6.67
C ILE A 349 -17.47 -3.07 -8.04
N ALA A 350 -16.71 -2.86 -9.10
CA ALA A 350 -17.15 -3.16 -10.46
C ALA A 350 -16.11 -3.99 -11.22
N ILE A 351 -16.60 -4.82 -12.13
CA ILE A 351 -15.82 -5.49 -13.17
C ILE A 351 -16.14 -4.79 -14.47
N GLN A 352 -15.11 -4.36 -15.20
CA GLN A 352 -15.24 -3.79 -16.53
C GLN A 352 -14.79 -4.83 -17.57
N LEU A 353 -15.63 -5.10 -18.53
CA LEU A 353 -15.38 -5.97 -19.67
C LEU A 353 -15.59 -5.21 -20.98
N ARG A 354 -14.87 -5.55 -22.01
CA ARG A 354 -15.07 -4.97 -23.34
C ARG A 354 -16.40 -5.47 -23.94
N VAL A 355 -17.13 -4.61 -24.61
CA VAL A 355 -18.27 -5.01 -25.46
C VAL A 355 -17.77 -5.47 -26.83
N GLY A 356 -18.41 -6.49 -27.41
CA GLY A 356 -18.07 -7.09 -28.70
C GLY A 356 -17.13 -8.31 -28.59
N PRO A 357 -16.75 -8.90 -29.72
CA PRO A 357 -15.98 -10.14 -29.74
C PRO A 357 -14.62 -9.96 -29.10
N PRO A 358 -14.14 -10.96 -28.32
CA PRO A 358 -12.83 -10.90 -27.70
C PRO A 358 -11.73 -10.88 -28.77
N THR A 359 -10.95 -9.82 -28.81
CA THR A 359 -9.74 -9.77 -29.61
C THR A 359 -8.56 -9.43 -28.71
N ALA A 360 -7.56 -10.28 -28.68
CA ALA A 360 -6.38 -10.11 -27.84
C ALA A 360 -5.54 -8.85 -28.16
N VAL A 361 -5.82 -8.14 -29.24
CA VAL A 361 -4.98 -7.06 -29.77
C VAL A 361 -5.44 -5.69 -29.32
N GLN A 362 -6.73 -5.52 -28.98
CA GLN A 362 -7.28 -4.21 -28.64
C GLN A 362 -7.85 -4.20 -27.23
N GLN A 363 -7.25 -3.40 -26.37
CA GLN A 363 -7.71 -3.19 -25.00
C GLN A 363 -8.46 -1.86 -24.91
N PRO A 364 -9.68 -1.85 -24.34
CA PRO A 364 -10.36 -0.60 -24.02
C PRO A 364 -9.58 0.17 -22.94
N TYR A 365 -9.79 1.47 -22.88
CA TYR A 365 -9.22 2.26 -21.79
C TYR A 365 -9.78 1.76 -20.43
N PRO A 366 -8.92 1.56 -19.40
CA PRO A 366 -9.36 1.01 -18.10
C PRO A 366 -10.44 1.85 -17.40
N GLY A 367 -10.46 3.17 -17.65
CA GLY A 367 -11.47 4.08 -17.12
C GLY A 367 -12.63 4.27 -18.10
N HIS A 368 -13.59 3.34 -18.11
CA HIS A 368 -14.86 3.39 -18.85
C HIS A 368 -14.77 3.24 -20.38
N GLY A 369 -13.72 2.55 -20.86
CA GLY A 369 -13.54 2.36 -22.30
C GLY A 369 -13.14 3.63 -23.06
N ASP A 370 -13.34 3.61 -24.37
CA ASP A 370 -13.07 4.74 -25.26
C ASP A 370 -14.09 4.78 -26.41
N LYS A 371 -13.99 5.81 -27.27
CA LYS A 371 -14.94 6.02 -28.39
C LYS A 371 -15.01 4.86 -29.38
N THR A 372 -13.97 4.04 -29.45
CA THR A 372 -13.87 2.91 -30.38
C THR A 372 -14.15 1.55 -29.74
N LEU A 373 -13.89 1.47 -28.43
CA LEU A 373 -14.00 0.24 -27.66
C LEU A 373 -14.88 0.48 -26.43
N GLY A 374 -16.17 0.22 -26.57
CA GLY A 374 -17.13 0.29 -25.50
C GLY A 374 -16.92 -0.81 -24.45
N VAL A 375 -17.43 -0.56 -23.26
CA VAL A 375 -17.34 -1.47 -22.13
C VAL A 375 -18.72 -1.65 -21.47
N GLU A 376 -18.94 -2.85 -20.92
CA GLU A 376 -19.96 -3.10 -19.91
C GLU A 376 -19.31 -3.20 -18.54
N MET A 377 -19.97 -2.67 -17.52
CA MET A 377 -19.52 -2.74 -16.13
C MET A 377 -20.55 -3.47 -15.28
N TRP A 378 -20.11 -4.46 -14.54
CA TRP A 378 -20.88 -5.19 -13.55
C TRP A 378 -20.63 -4.58 -12.18
N TYR A 379 -21.59 -3.88 -11.64
CA TYR A 379 -21.46 -3.14 -10.41
C TYR A 379 -22.22 -3.80 -9.27
N TRP A 380 -21.54 -3.94 -8.12
CA TRP A 380 -22.13 -4.27 -6.85
C TRP A 380 -21.79 -3.17 -5.83
N GLY A 381 -22.76 -2.81 -4.99
CA GLY A 381 -22.57 -1.88 -3.88
C GLY A 381 -23.34 -2.30 -2.63
N THR A 382 -22.96 -1.73 -1.49
CA THR A 382 -23.62 -2.00 -0.20
C THR A 382 -25.07 -1.52 -0.15
N GLY A 383 -25.45 -0.60 -1.05
CA GLY A 383 -26.74 0.06 -1.00
C GLY A 383 -26.82 1.04 0.17
N ASN A 384 -28.00 1.13 0.77
CA ASN A 384 -28.23 1.97 1.94
C ASN A 384 -28.93 1.19 3.05
N THR A 385 -29.05 1.78 4.25
CA THR A 385 -29.67 1.14 5.42
C THR A 385 -31.13 0.71 5.21
N SER A 386 -31.82 1.26 4.21
CA SER A 386 -33.24 0.99 3.92
C SER A 386 -33.46 0.03 2.76
N GLY A 387 -32.47 -0.16 1.85
CA GLY A 387 -32.71 -0.75 0.52
C GLY A 387 -31.91 -2.02 0.18
N GLY A 388 -30.97 -2.45 1.02
CA GLY A 388 -30.11 -3.60 0.71
C GLY A 388 -29.09 -3.34 -0.39
N GLN A 389 -28.41 -4.39 -0.85
CA GLN A 389 -27.29 -4.32 -1.81
C GLN A 389 -27.74 -3.82 -3.17
N THR A 390 -26.89 -3.01 -3.81
CA THR A 390 -27.12 -2.44 -5.12
C THR A 390 -26.47 -3.28 -6.21
N ILE A 391 -27.24 -3.67 -7.24
CA ILE A 391 -26.72 -4.32 -8.44
C ILE A 391 -27.05 -3.44 -9.65
N LYS A 392 -26.05 -3.15 -10.46
CA LYS A 392 -26.20 -2.33 -11.68
C LYS A 392 -25.37 -2.94 -12.82
N MET A 393 -25.84 -2.74 -14.04
CA MET A 393 -25.01 -2.84 -15.24
C MET A 393 -24.95 -1.46 -15.89
N ILE A 394 -23.75 -1.10 -16.32
CA ILE A 394 -23.47 0.24 -16.87
C ILE A 394 -22.70 0.05 -18.18
N ASP A 395 -23.18 0.67 -19.24
CA ASP A 395 -22.47 0.71 -20.53
C ASP A 395 -21.74 2.06 -20.65
N ALA A 396 -20.52 2.05 -21.22
CA ALA A 396 -19.74 3.27 -21.45
C ALA A 396 -18.87 3.17 -22.70
N ASN A 397 -18.64 4.32 -23.33
CA ASN A 397 -17.74 4.52 -24.48
C ASN A 397 -16.77 5.69 -24.22
N GLY A 398 -16.17 5.70 -23.02
CA GLY A 398 -15.32 6.74 -22.48
C GLY A 398 -15.95 7.47 -21.29
N LEU A 399 -15.11 8.23 -20.58
CA LEU A 399 -15.53 9.01 -19.41
C LEU A 399 -16.66 9.97 -19.77
N GLY A 400 -17.70 10.05 -18.92
CA GLY A 400 -18.85 10.92 -19.10
C GLY A 400 -19.93 10.38 -20.04
N THR A 401 -19.77 9.12 -20.52
CA THR A 401 -20.75 8.47 -21.41
C THR A 401 -21.52 7.36 -20.73
N GLU A 402 -21.35 7.18 -19.42
CA GLU A 402 -21.91 6.09 -18.63
C GLU A 402 -23.45 6.09 -18.70
N LYS A 403 -24.01 4.95 -19.06
CA LYS A 403 -25.44 4.73 -19.10
C LYS A 403 -25.81 3.49 -18.28
N ARG A 404 -26.56 3.70 -17.21
CA ARG A 404 -27.12 2.60 -16.43
C ARG A 404 -28.19 1.88 -17.26
N ARG A 405 -28.11 0.54 -17.29
CA ARG A 405 -29.14 -0.28 -17.91
C ARG A 405 -30.44 -0.29 -17.09
N ASP A 406 -31.58 -0.37 -17.76
CA ASP A 406 -32.87 -0.56 -17.11
C ASP A 406 -32.93 -1.93 -16.41
N ALA A 407 -33.77 -2.04 -15.37
CA ALA A 407 -33.86 -3.24 -14.52
C ALA A 407 -34.06 -4.55 -15.32
N GLY A 408 -34.87 -4.49 -16.39
CA GLY A 408 -35.13 -5.69 -17.26
C GLY A 408 -33.93 -6.09 -18.11
N ARG A 409 -32.88 -5.29 -18.20
CA ARG A 409 -31.65 -5.57 -18.94
C ARG A 409 -30.48 -5.93 -18.03
N ILE A 410 -30.68 -6.00 -16.71
CA ILE A 410 -29.67 -6.43 -15.74
C ILE A 410 -29.72 -7.95 -15.67
N ASN A 411 -28.67 -8.62 -16.17
CA ASN A 411 -28.59 -10.10 -16.24
C ASN A 411 -27.46 -10.66 -15.36
N ILE A 412 -26.88 -9.85 -14.48
CA ILE A 412 -25.93 -10.27 -13.46
C ILE A 412 -26.61 -10.50 -12.11
N LYS A 413 -26.03 -11.35 -11.29
CA LYS A 413 -26.37 -11.51 -9.87
C LYS A 413 -25.15 -11.19 -9.03
N GLY A 414 -25.36 -10.65 -7.84
CA GLY A 414 -24.28 -10.30 -6.91
C GLY A 414 -24.70 -10.50 -5.47
N THR A 415 -23.74 -10.86 -4.64
CA THR A 415 -23.87 -10.93 -3.18
C THR A 415 -22.54 -10.57 -2.55
N GLY A 416 -22.57 -9.88 -1.40
CA GLY A 416 -21.36 -9.47 -0.70
C GLY A 416 -21.50 -9.61 0.81
N GLU A 417 -20.39 -9.95 1.45
CA GLU A 417 -20.24 -10.04 2.90
C GLU A 417 -19.02 -9.23 3.36
N TYR A 418 -19.20 -8.45 4.43
CA TYR A 418 -18.09 -7.79 5.13
C TYR A 418 -17.82 -8.49 6.43
N LYS A 419 -16.57 -8.91 6.63
CA LYS A 419 -16.15 -9.55 7.87
C LYS A 419 -14.69 -9.22 8.20
N ALA A 420 -14.47 -8.78 9.43
CA ALA A 420 -13.12 -8.55 9.96
C ALA A 420 -12.22 -7.64 9.07
N GLY A 421 -12.79 -6.58 8.48
CA GLY A 421 -12.05 -5.65 7.64
C GLY A 421 -11.84 -6.11 6.20
N ILE A 422 -12.61 -7.10 5.73
CA ILE A 422 -12.55 -7.62 4.36
C ILE A 422 -13.96 -7.66 3.78
N TRP A 423 -14.10 -7.09 2.59
CA TRP A 423 -15.20 -7.38 1.70
C TRP A 423 -14.91 -8.61 0.86
N LYS A 424 -15.91 -9.47 0.70
CA LYS A 424 -15.96 -10.57 -0.26
C LYS A 424 -17.24 -10.42 -1.06
N VAL A 425 -17.11 -10.31 -2.38
CA VAL A 425 -18.26 -10.10 -3.29
C VAL A 425 -18.21 -11.13 -4.41
N ILE A 426 -19.32 -11.81 -4.63
CA ILE A 426 -19.54 -12.63 -5.82
C ILE A 426 -20.34 -11.81 -6.82
N LEU A 427 -19.85 -11.71 -8.06
CA LEU A 427 -20.59 -11.27 -9.23
C LEU A 427 -20.63 -12.41 -10.24
N ARG A 428 -21.82 -12.73 -10.77
CA ARG A 428 -22.00 -13.88 -11.67
C ARG A 428 -23.02 -13.62 -12.77
N ARG A 429 -22.83 -14.30 -13.91
CA ARG A 429 -23.73 -14.27 -15.07
C ARG A 429 -23.57 -15.54 -15.90
N SER A 430 -24.53 -15.79 -16.82
CA SER A 430 -24.34 -16.78 -17.88
C SER A 430 -23.13 -16.45 -18.75
N LEU A 431 -22.42 -17.48 -19.25
CA LEU A 431 -21.25 -17.29 -20.13
C LEU A 431 -21.70 -16.57 -21.41
N THR A 432 -22.82 -16.93 -21.95
CA THR A 432 -23.42 -16.31 -23.14
C THR A 432 -24.83 -15.80 -22.85
N THR A 433 -25.24 -14.77 -23.57
CA THR A 433 -26.59 -14.19 -23.49
C THR A 433 -27.18 -14.03 -24.88
N SER A 434 -28.47 -13.79 -24.96
CA SER A 434 -29.15 -13.48 -26.23
C SER A 434 -28.85 -12.09 -26.78
N ASN A 435 -28.32 -11.17 -25.91
CA ASN A 435 -27.94 -9.85 -26.33
C ASN A 435 -26.43 -9.79 -26.69
N THR A 436 -26.09 -10.32 -27.84
CA THR A 436 -24.72 -10.41 -28.35
C THR A 436 -24.11 -9.04 -28.75
N HIS A 437 -24.95 -8.01 -28.83
CA HIS A 437 -24.50 -6.66 -29.20
C HIS A 437 -23.95 -5.87 -28.00
N ASP A 438 -24.64 -5.92 -26.86
CA ASP A 438 -24.31 -5.10 -25.70
C ASP A 438 -23.64 -5.91 -24.57
N ASP A 439 -23.79 -7.24 -24.56
CA ASP A 439 -23.23 -8.09 -23.54
C ASP A 439 -21.95 -8.77 -24.02
N PHE A 440 -20.94 -8.80 -23.17
CA PHE A 440 -19.73 -9.58 -23.43
C PHE A 440 -20.08 -11.08 -23.46
N GLN A 441 -19.59 -11.80 -24.46
CA GLN A 441 -19.73 -13.25 -24.59
C GLN A 441 -18.43 -13.92 -24.18
N PHE A 442 -18.46 -14.78 -23.15
CA PHE A 442 -17.26 -15.47 -22.66
C PHE A 442 -16.97 -16.69 -23.54
N GLU A 443 -15.73 -16.80 -23.98
CA GLU A 443 -15.20 -17.91 -24.75
C GLU A 443 -13.99 -18.53 -24.06
N ARG A 444 -13.77 -19.84 -24.25
CA ARG A 444 -12.58 -20.53 -23.77
C ARG A 444 -11.38 -20.20 -24.65
N ASP A 445 -10.18 -20.40 -24.12
CA ASP A 445 -8.91 -20.27 -24.86
C ASP A 445 -8.59 -18.89 -25.44
N VAL A 446 -9.34 -17.87 -25.04
CA VAL A 446 -9.06 -16.47 -25.43
C VAL A 446 -8.64 -15.64 -24.24
N LEU A 447 -7.80 -14.62 -24.49
CA LEU A 447 -7.43 -13.61 -23.49
C LEU A 447 -8.49 -12.51 -23.48
N ILE A 448 -9.17 -12.36 -22.36
CA ILE A 448 -10.26 -11.41 -22.15
C ILE A 448 -9.73 -10.22 -21.35
N PRO A 449 -9.79 -8.98 -21.89
CA PRO A 449 -9.40 -7.80 -21.13
C PRO A 449 -10.37 -7.57 -19.96
N VAL A 450 -9.84 -7.39 -18.76
CA VAL A 450 -10.62 -7.16 -17.54
C VAL A 450 -9.99 -6.07 -16.68
N THR A 451 -10.82 -5.22 -16.08
CA THR A 451 -10.42 -4.17 -15.12
C THR A 451 -11.37 -4.23 -13.93
N PHE A 452 -10.85 -3.90 -12.75
CA PHE A 452 -11.64 -3.77 -11.53
C PHE A 452 -11.63 -2.32 -11.08
N ALA A 453 -12.79 -1.81 -10.64
CA ALA A 453 -12.93 -0.49 -10.03
C ALA A 453 -13.51 -0.64 -8.63
N ASN A 454 -13.01 0.12 -7.65
CA ASN A 454 -13.38 0.01 -6.25
C ASN A 454 -13.65 1.39 -5.65
N TRP A 455 -14.68 1.47 -4.81
CA TRP A 455 -15.09 2.66 -4.07
C TRP A 455 -15.06 2.38 -2.57
N ASP A 456 -14.43 3.26 -1.79
CA ASP A 456 -14.55 3.35 -0.34
C ASP A 456 -15.52 4.48 0.01
N GLY A 457 -16.73 4.11 0.40
CA GLY A 457 -17.78 5.07 0.71
C GLY A 457 -17.45 5.98 1.88
N SER A 458 -16.70 5.51 2.87
CA SER A 458 -16.25 6.31 4.03
C SER A 458 -15.20 7.37 3.66
N ASN A 459 -14.53 7.18 2.55
CA ASN A 459 -13.57 8.13 1.98
C ASN A 459 -14.23 9.15 1.03
N GLY A 460 -15.56 9.14 0.94
CA GLY A 460 -16.32 10.03 0.06
C GLY A 460 -16.25 9.64 -1.42
N GLU A 461 -15.84 8.40 -1.72
CA GLU A 461 -15.70 7.94 -3.09
C GLU A 461 -17.08 7.63 -3.71
N LYS A 462 -17.35 8.20 -4.88
CA LYS A 462 -18.59 8.03 -5.66
C LYS A 462 -18.36 8.30 -7.13
N ALA A 463 -19.19 7.76 -7.98
CA ALA A 463 -19.17 7.98 -9.43
C ALA A 463 -17.74 7.82 -10.01
N SER A 464 -17.22 8.83 -10.69
CA SER A 464 -15.85 8.84 -11.24
C SER A 464 -14.75 8.97 -10.20
N GLN A 465 -15.08 9.27 -8.94
CA GLN A 465 -14.10 9.27 -7.83
C GLN A 465 -13.98 7.87 -7.24
N HIS A 466 -13.07 7.10 -7.79
CA HIS A 466 -12.83 5.72 -7.40
C HIS A 466 -11.38 5.31 -7.71
N THR A 467 -11.03 4.13 -7.27
CA THR A 467 -9.80 3.48 -7.70
C THR A 467 -10.08 2.43 -8.77
N LEU A 468 -9.10 2.19 -9.63
CA LEU A 468 -9.18 1.16 -10.66
C LEU A 468 -7.83 0.45 -10.83
N THR A 469 -7.87 -0.76 -11.38
CA THR A 469 -6.65 -1.48 -11.79
C THR A 469 -6.22 -1.05 -13.19
N ASN A 470 -4.99 -1.37 -13.56
CA ASN A 470 -4.64 -1.43 -14.97
C ASN A 470 -5.48 -2.50 -15.67
N MET A 471 -5.44 -2.51 -17.00
CA MET A 471 -6.00 -3.62 -17.79
C MET A 471 -5.21 -4.89 -17.52
N HIS A 472 -5.94 -5.97 -17.21
CA HIS A 472 -5.41 -7.31 -17.01
C HIS A 472 -6.07 -8.30 -17.97
N TRP A 473 -5.59 -9.52 -17.97
CA TRP A 473 -6.11 -10.57 -18.81
C TRP A 473 -6.80 -11.65 -17.96
N LEU A 474 -8.00 -12.01 -18.34
CA LEU A 474 -8.72 -13.21 -17.88
C LEU A 474 -8.63 -14.28 -18.96
N GLN A 475 -8.43 -15.53 -18.56
CA GLN A 475 -8.49 -16.69 -19.44
C GLN A 475 -9.31 -17.79 -18.77
N LEU A 476 -10.30 -18.31 -19.47
CA LEU A 476 -10.99 -19.51 -19.05
C LEU A 476 -10.14 -20.73 -19.43
N GLU A 477 -9.92 -21.63 -18.48
CA GLU A 477 -9.17 -22.88 -18.76
C GLU A 477 -9.86 -23.69 -19.86
N PRO A 478 -9.09 -24.45 -20.68
CA PRO A 478 -9.61 -25.28 -21.75
C PRO A 478 -10.64 -26.32 -21.30
#